data_1387300e1aeee7c668a7b8ac28e57f82
#
_entry.id   1387300e1aeee7c668a7b8ac28e57f82
#
_cell.length_a   1.000
_cell.length_b   1.000
_cell.length_c   1.000
_cell.angle_alpha   90.00
_cell.angle_beta   90.00
_cell.angle_gamma   90.00
#
_symmetry.space_group_name_H-M   'P 1'
#
loop_
_entity.id
_entity.type
_entity.pdbx_description
1 polymer ?
#
loop_
_entity_poly.entity_id
_entity_poly.type
_entity_poly.pdbx_seq_one_letter_code
_entity_poly.pdbx_strand_id
1 'polypeptide(L)'
;MKILDCTIRDGGYYTNWDFDKNLIEEYASSMEELPIDYIEVGYRSIPLEGYLGKYYYCPIFVLEELKKLMPSKKLVIILNEKDIRVEHVKNLLLPIKPFVSLIRMAVDPKNFERAIDLAKAVKSLGFEVAFNVMYMSNWKNDPSFLNLLEGLDD
;
A
#
# COMPACT_ATOMS: atom_id res chain seq x y z
N MET A 1 -2.16 0.11 19.55
CA MET A 1 -1.15 0.10 18.46
C MET A 1 -1.69 -0.82 17.38
N LYS A 2 -1.52 -0.46 16.10
CA LYS A 2 -1.88 -1.31 14.95
C LYS A 2 -0.62 -1.89 14.34
N ILE A 3 -0.66 -3.17 13.94
CA ILE A 3 0.46 -3.89 13.33
C ILE A 3 0.16 -4.14 11.86
N LEU A 4 1.11 -3.79 11.01
CA LEU A 4 1.04 -4.03 9.56
C LEU A 4 2.20 -4.94 9.16
N ASP A 5 1.88 -6.06 8.50
CA ASP A 5 2.85 -6.92 7.82
C ASP A 5 2.93 -6.54 6.34
N CYS A 6 4.16 -6.50 5.79
CA CYS A 6 4.42 -6.19 4.40
C CYS A 6 5.25 -7.26 3.67
N THR A 7 5.29 -8.47 4.20
CA THR A 7 6.12 -9.57 3.70
C THR A 7 5.88 -9.88 2.22
N ILE A 8 4.63 -10.00 1.78
CA ILE A 8 4.31 -10.28 0.36
C ILE A 8 4.77 -9.13 -0.53
N ARG A 9 4.46 -7.88 -0.13
CA ARG A 9 4.82 -6.72 -0.93
C ARG A 9 6.35 -6.56 -1.05
N ASP A 10 7.08 -6.65 0.07
CA ASP A 10 8.54 -6.54 0.08
C ASP A 10 9.24 -7.76 -0.53
N GLY A 11 8.77 -8.97 -0.25
CA GLY A 11 9.31 -10.20 -0.84
C GLY A 11 9.22 -10.24 -2.35
N GLY A 12 8.27 -9.52 -2.93
CA GLY A 12 8.11 -9.39 -4.37
C GLY A 12 9.33 -8.86 -5.12
N TYR A 13 10.18 -8.07 -4.49
CA TYR A 13 11.44 -7.62 -5.09
C TYR A 13 12.41 -8.75 -5.45
N TYR A 14 12.26 -9.92 -4.83
CA TYR A 14 13.08 -11.10 -5.10
C TYR A 14 12.44 -12.08 -6.06
N THR A 15 11.11 -12.02 -6.23
CA THR A 15 10.32 -12.99 -7.01
C THR A 15 9.58 -12.35 -8.18
N ASN A 16 9.78 -11.06 -8.44
CA ASN A 16 8.95 -10.24 -9.35
C ASN A 16 7.46 -10.32 -9.02
N TRP A 17 7.10 -10.42 -7.72
CA TRP A 17 5.72 -10.59 -7.24
C TRP A 17 4.98 -11.80 -7.83
N ASP A 18 5.75 -12.81 -8.22
CA ASP A 18 5.24 -14.12 -8.64
C ASP A 18 5.58 -15.15 -7.55
N PHE A 19 4.56 -15.51 -6.79
CA PHE A 19 4.69 -16.43 -5.66
C PHE A 19 3.97 -17.74 -5.96
N ASP A 20 4.52 -18.83 -5.45
CA ASP A 20 3.86 -20.13 -5.45
C ASP A 20 2.55 -20.08 -4.64
N LYS A 21 1.54 -20.78 -5.13
CA LYS A 21 0.21 -20.78 -4.51
C LYS A 21 0.23 -21.34 -3.09
N ASN A 22 0.95 -22.44 -2.87
CA ASN A 22 1.01 -23.10 -1.56
C ASN A 22 1.70 -22.17 -0.54
N LEU A 23 2.76 -21.46 -0.96
CA LEU A 23 3.44 -20.48 -0.11
C LEU A 23 2.49 -19.36 0.34
N ILE A 24 1.65 -18.87 -0.56
CA ILE A 24 0.65 -17.84 -0.20
C ILE A 24 -0.42 -18.39 0.73
N GLU A 25 -0.88 -19.62 0.52
CA GLU A 25 -1.86 -20.26 1.41
C GLU A 25 -1.29 -20.50 2.81
N GLU A 26 -0.05 -20.98 2.94
CA GLU A 26 0.65 -21.16 4.21
C GLU A 26 0.88 -19.81 4.93
N TYR A 27 1.34 -18.82 4.20
CA TYR A 27 1.51 -17.46 4.72
C TYR A 27 0.17 -16.90 5.24
N ALA A 28 -0.88 -16.99 4.45
CA ALA A 28 -2.19 -16.45 4.80
C ALA A 28 -2.77 -17.15 6.04
N SER A 29 -2.65 -18.46 6.13
CA SER A 29 -3.07 -19.22 7.31
C SER A 29 -2.33 -18.76 8.56
N SER A 30 -1.00 -18.59 8.47
CA SER A 30 -0.20 -18.10 9.59
C SER A 30 -0.58 -16.67 10.00
N MET A 31 -0.80 -15.78 9.03
CA MET A 31 -1.19 -14.40 9.31
C MET A 31 -2.57 -14.29 9.92
N GLU A 32 -3.51 -15.16 9.54
CA GLU A 32 -4.87 -15.16 10.12
C GLU A 32 -4.85 -15.44 11.63
N GLU A 33 -3.93 -16.28 12.10
CA GLU A 33 -3.79 -16.63 13.52
C GLU A 33 -3.01 -15.60 14.35
N LEU A 34 -2.17 -14.78 13.70
CA LEU A 34 -1.32 -13.80 14.40
C LEU A 34 -2.09 -12.49 14.74
N PRO A 35 -1.68 -11.76 15.79
CA PRO A 35 -2.29 -10.49 16.18
C PRO A 35 -1.87 -9.34 15.26
N ILE A 36 -2.02 -9.51 13.96
CA ILE A 36 -1.70 -8.55 12.91
C ILE A 36 -3.00 -7.94 12.42
N ASP A 37 -3.07 -6.62 12.30
CA ASP A 37 -4.27 -5.89 11.88
C ASP A 37 -4.35 -5.75 10.34
N TYR A 38 -3.20 -5.50 9.70
CA TYR A 38 -3.10 -5.12 8.30
C TYR A 38 -2.09 -5.99 7.55
N ILE A 39 -2.43 -6.37 6.33
CA ILE A 39 -1.54 -7.12 5.41
C ILE A 39 -1.35 -6.29 4.13
N GLU A 40 -0.14 -5.80 3.88
CA GLU A 40 0.20 -5.09 2.65
C GLU A 40 0.60 -6.09 1.56
N VAL A 41 -0.27 -6.22 0.57
CA VAL A 41 -0.20 -7.31 -0.41
C VAL A 41 0.52 -6.96 -1.70
N GLY A 42 0.58 -5.69 -2.08
CA GLY A 42 1.24 -5.27 -3.32
C GLY A 42 0.97 -3.82 -3.65
N TYR A 43 1.04 -3.51 -4.94
CA TYR A 43 0.95 -2.16 -5.47
C TYR A 43 -0.34 -1.93 -6.27
N ARG A 44 -0.67 -0.66 -6.47
CA ARG A 44 -1.49 -0.18 -7.57
C ARG A 44 -0.71 0.90 -8.30
N SER A 45 -0.56 0.74 -9.61
CA SER A 45 0.10 1.73 -10.46
C SER A 45 -0.49 1.72 -11.86
N ILE A 46 -0.15 2.74 -12.64
CA ILE A 46 -0.22 2.64 -14.09
C ILE A 46 0.71 1.52 -14.57
N PRO A 47 0.47 0.91 -15.76
CA PRO A 47 1.33 -0.14 -16.28
C PRO A 47 2.80 0.27 -16.32
N LEU A 48 3.67 -0.60 -15.86
CA LEU A 48 5.13 -0.45 -15.90
C LEU A 48 5.71 -1.37 -16.98
N GLU A 49 6.91 -1.07 -17.44
CA GLU A 49 7.66 -1.93 -18.35
C GLU A 49 8.17 -3.18 -17.62
N GLY A 50 8.26 -4.30 -18.35
CA GLY A 50 8.75 -5.56 -17.84
C GLY A 50 7.67 -6.45 -17.21
N TYR A 51 8.07 -7.68 -16.84
CA TYR A 51 7.19 -8.64 -16.21
C TYR A 51 7.09 -8.37 -14.69
N LEU A 52 5.87 -8.27 -14.22
CA LEU A 52 5.52 -8.23 -12.80
C LEU A 52 4.38 -9.21 -12.55
N GLY A 53 4.54 -10.07 -11.56
CA GLY A 53 3.57 -11.09 -11.19
C GLY A 53 2.26 -10.50 -10.64
N LYS A 54 1.28 -11.39 -10.46
CA LYS A 54 -0.09 -11.02 -10.08
C LYS A 54 -0.17 -10.28 -8.72
N TYR A 55 0.78 -10.51 -7.83
CA TYR A 55 0.83 -9.83 -6.52
C TYR A 55 1.43 -8.42 -6.58
N TYR A 56 1.96 -7.98 -7.73
CA TYR A 56 2.30 -6.57 -7.89
C TYR A 56 1.04 -5.71 -8.05
N TYR A 57 0.28 -5.93 -9.12
CA TYR A 57 -0.90 -5.12 -9.41
C TYR A 57 -2.15 -5.52 -8.61
N CYS A 58 -2.13 -6.66 -7.95
CA CYS A 58 -3.24 -7.19 -7.15
C CYS A 58 -4.60 -7.08 -7.88
N PRO A 59 -4.80 -7.77 -9.02
CA PRO A 59 -6.09 -7.77 -9.68
C PRO A 59 -7.19 -8.28 -8.75
N ILE A 60 -8.44 -7.97 -9.05
CA ILE A 60 -9.59 -8.22 -8.16
C ILE A 60 -9.62 -9.68 -7.68
N PHE A 61 -9.40 -10.64 -8.58
CA PHE A 61 -9.43 -12.06 -8.21
C PHE A 61 -8.37 -12.45 -7.15
N VAL A 62 -7.19 -11.78 -7.16
CA VAL A 62 -6.16 -11.98 -6.15
C VAL A 62 -6.60 -11.42 -4.80
N LEU A 63 -7.20 -10.24 -4.79
CA LEU A 63 -7.71 -9.62 -3.56
C LEU A 63 -8.88 -10.42 -2.98
N GLU A 64 -9.75 -10.95 -3.82
CA GLU A 64 -10.84 -11.86 -3.42
C GLU A 64 -10.30 -13.15 -2.77
N GLU A 65 -9.28 -13.77 -3.39
CA GLU A 65 -8.62 -14.96 -2.88
C GLU A 65 -7.98 -14.69 -1.51
N LEU A 66 -7.18 -13.63 -1.40
CA LEU A 66 -6.54 -13.24 -0.15
C LEU A 66 -7.57 -12.89 0.94
N LYS A 67 -8.66 -12.24 0.59
CA LYS A 67 -9.72 -11.91 1.55
C LYS A 67 -10.48 -13.15 2.05
N LYS A 68 -10.60 -14.20 1.23
CA LYS A 68 -11.13 -15.49 1.66
C LYS A 68 -10.18 -16.24 2.58
N LEU A 69 -8.87 -16.18 2.32
CA LEU A 69 -7.84 -16.81 3.13
C LEU A 69 -7.64 -16.11 4.48
N MET A 70 -7.79 -14.77 4.49
CA MET A 70 -7.57 -13.92 5.66
C MET A 70 -8.79 -13.02 5.94
N PRO A 71 -9.95 -13.60 6.31
CA PRO A 71 -11.19 -12.83 6.47
C PRO A 71 -11.14 -11.81 7.60
N SER A 72 -10.36 -12.05 8.67
CA SER A 72 -10.22 -11.11 9.79
C SER A 72 -9.28 -9.94 9.48
N LYS A 73 -8.40 -10.07 8.51
CA LYS A 73 -7.37 -9.06 8.21
C LYS A 73 -7.86 -7.96 7.30
N LYS A 74 -7.32 -6.76 7.49
CA LYS A 74 -7.49 -5.64 6.59
C LYS A 74 -6.40 -5.65 5.53
N LEU A 75 -6.77 -5.77 4.25
CA LEU A 75 -5.80 -5.70 3.17
C LEU A 75 -5.39 -4.25 2.90
N VAL A 76 -4.11 -4.09 2.58
CA VAL A 76 -3.45 -2.82 2.29
C VAL A 76 -2.79 -2.88 0.92
N ILE A 77 -2.87 -1.80 0.19
CA ILE A 77 -2.15 -1.56 -1.07
C ILE A 77 -1.24 -0.36 -0.91
N ILE A 78 -0.05 -0.42 -1.49
CA ILE A 78 0.84 0.73 -1.55
C ILE A 78 0.79 1.42 -2.92
N LEU A 79 0.86 2.74 -2.92
CA LEU A 79 1.08 3.58 -4.10
C LEU A 79 2.49 4.19 -4.03
N ASN A 80 3.18 4.24 -5.16
CA ASN A 80 4.35 5.09 -5.31
C ASN A 80 3.88 6.50 -5.72
N GLU A 81 4.09 7.48 -4.86
CA GLU A 81 3.71 8.88 -5.11
C GLU A 81 4.31 9.42 -6.42
N LYS A 82 5.56 9.04 -6.72
CA LYS A 82 6.26 9.48 -7.94
C LYS A 82 5.55 9.07 -9.25
N ASP A 83 4.84 7.94 -9.24
CA ASP A 83 4.26 7.31 -10.44
C ASP A 83 2.75 7.63 -10.59
N ILE A 84 2.09 8.10 -9.53
CA ILE A 84 0.64 8.30 -9.47
C ILE A 84 0.31 9.79 -9.35
N ARG A 85 -0.79 10.19 -9.99
CA ARG A 85 -1.38 11.53 -9.89
C ARG A 85 -2.84 11.42 -9.46
N VAL A 86 -3.41 12.52 -8.99
CA VAL A 86 -4.79 12.59 -8.49
C VAL A 86 -5.80 12.05 -9.50
N GLU A 87 -5.63 12.34 -10.80
CA GLU A 87 -6.50 11.85 -11.87
C GLU A 87 -6.51 10.33 -12.02
N HIS A 88 -5.45 9.63 -11.59
CA HIS A 88 -5.37 8.17 -11.63
C HIS A 88 -6.13 7.48 -10.50
N VAL A 89 -6.29 8.17 -9.36
CA VAL A 89 -6.77 7.60 -8.09
C VAL A 89 -8.08 6.86 -8.24
N LYS A 90 -9.08 7.49 -8.85
CA LYS A 90 -10.41 6.91 -8.99
C LYS A 90 -10.39 5.61 -9.80
N ASN A 91 -9.69 5.61 -10.92
CA ASN A 91 -9.63 4.45 -11.82
C ASN A 91 -8.84 3.29 -11.21
N LEU A 92 -7.79 3.59 -10.46
CA LEU A 92 -6.94 2.58 -9.83
C LEU A 92 -7.59 1.96 -8.58
N LEU A 93 -8.26 2.78 -7.76
CA LEU A 93 -8.64 2.37 -6.41
C LEU A 93 -10.12 2.03 -6.26
N LEU A 94 -11.03 2.67 -7.01
CA LEU A 94 -12.45 2.38 -6.84
C LEU A 94 -12.81 0.90 -7.08
N PRO A 95 -12.22 0.18 -8.06
CA PRO A 95 -12.51 -1.23 -8.27
C PRO A 95 -12.10 -2.15 -7.10
N ILE A 96 -11.12 -1.75 -6.29
CA ILE A 96 -10.61 -2.56 -5.17
C ILE A 96 -11.20 -2.18 -3.82
N LYS A 97 -12.05 -1.14 -3.77
CA LYS A 97 -12.68 -0.66 -2.54
C LYS A 97 -13.38 -1.74 -1.70
N PRO A 98 -14.03 -2.76 -2.29
CA PRO A 98 -14.66 -3.83 -1.51
C PRO A 98 -13.68 -4.71 -0.72
N PHE A 99 -12.41 -4.74 -1.10
CA PHE A 99 -11.42 -5.68 -0.55
C PHE A 99 -10.35 -5.00 0.28
N VAL A 100 -10.00 -3.75 -0.05
CA VAL A 100 -8.88 -3.01 0.53
C VAL A 100 -9.41 -1.93 1.48
N SER A 101 -8.81 -1.85 2.66
CA SER A 101 -9.20 -0.89 3.70
C SER A 101 -8.29 0.33 3.73
N LEU A 102 -6.99 0.12 3.56
CA LEU A 102 -5.96 1.15 3.73
C LEU A 102 -5.13 1.28 2.44
N ILE A 103 -4.88 2.50 2.03
CA ILE A 103 -3.90 2.84 1.01
C ILE A 103 -2.69 3.49 1.69
N ARG A 104 -1.53 2.86 1.55
CA ARG A 104 -0.25 3.42 2.03
C ARG A 104 0.49 4.07 0.87
N MET A 105 1.13 5.20 1.09
CA MET A 105 1.86 5.93 0.05
C MET A 105 3.34 5.95 0.35
N ALA A 106 4.16 5.41 -0.56
CA ALA A 106 5.61 5.60 -0.53
C ALA A 106 5.93 6.98 -1.09
N VAL A 107 6.60 7.81 -0.30
CA VAL A 107 6.86 9.21 -0.65
C VAL A 107 8.27 9.65 -0.26
N ASP A 108 8.91 10.38 -1.18
CA ASP A 108 10.12 11.16 -0.86
C ASP A 108 9.68 12.44 -0.13
N PRO A 109 10.32 12.83 0.99
CA PRO A 109 10.02 14.08 1.70
C PRO A 109 9.89 15.31 0.79
N LYS A 110 10.71 15.39 -0.25
CA LYS A 110 10.68 16.49 -1.25
C LYS A 110 9.35 16.63 -2.00
N ASN A 111 8.57 15.55 -2.04
CA ASN A 111 7.29 15.49 -2.75
C ASN A 111 6.10 15.40 -1.79
N PHE A 112 6.31 15.72 -0.51
CA PHE A 112 5.31 15.44 0.52
C PHE A 112 4.02 16.24 0.34
N GLU A 113 4.09 17.49 -0.11
CA GLU A 113 2.90 18.28 -0.45
C GLU A 113 2.02 17.58 -1.50
N ARG A 114 2.65 17.06 -2.55
CA ARG A 114 1.94 16.29 -3.59
C ARG A 114 1.33 15.00 -3.04
N ALA A 115 2.00 14.36 -2.09
CA ALA A 115 1.47 13.20 -1.40
C ALA A 115 0.25 13.53 -0.54
N ILE A 116 0.20 14.71 0.07
CA ILE A 116 -0.97 15.19 0.82
C ILE A 116 -2.17 15.34 -0.12
N ASP A 117 -2.01 15.92 -1.30
CA ASP A 117 -3.11 16.06 -2.26
C ASP A 117 -3.60 14.70 -2.78
N LEU A 118 -2.67 13.78 -3.01
CA LEU A 118 -2.99 12.39 -3.35
C LEU A 118 -3.78 11.71 -2.20
N ALA A 119 -3.35 11.93 -0.95
CA ALA A 119 -4.02 11.41 0.24
C ALA A 119 -5.45 11.92 0.39
N LYS A 120 -5.69 13.21 0.16
CA LYS A 120 -7.04 13.80 0.14
C LYS A 120 -7.93 13.12 -0.89
N ALA A 121 -7.41 12.89 -2.11
CA ALA A 121 -8.14 12.20 -3.16
C ALA A 121 -8.48 10.75 -2.78
N VAL A 122 -7.55 10.03 -2.15
CA VAL A 122 -7.76 8.67 -1.66
C VAL A 122 -8.78 8.64 -0.52
N LYS A 123 -8.66 9.55 0.46
CA LYS A 123 -9.64 9.70 1.58
C LYS A 123 -11.05 9.99 1.05
N SER A 124 -11.19 10.79 -0.01
CA SER A 124 -12.51 11.10 -0.61
C SER A 124 -13.23 9.86 -1.16
N LEU A 125 -12.49 8.79 -1.50
CA LEU A 125 -13.06 7.49 -1.88
C LEU A 125 -13.39 6.59 -0.67
N GLY A 126 -13.14 7.07 0.55
CA GLY A 126 -13.46 6.36 1.79
C GLY A 126 -12.41 5.33 2.23
N PHE A 127 -11.18 5.39 1.74
CA PHE A 127 -10.08 4.58 2.26
C PHE A 127 -9.44 5.20 3.50
N GLU A 128 -8.91 4.34 4.37
CA GLU A 128 -7.88 4.75 5.33
C GLU A 128 -6.60 5.12 4.55
N VAL A 129 -5.80 6.06 5.07
CA VAL A 129 -4.56 6.52 4.41
C VAL A 129 -3.41 6.50 5.41
N ALA A 130 -2.23 6.06 4.94
CA ALA A 130 -0.98 6.16 5.69
C ALA A 130 0.18 6.52 4.75
N PHE A 131 1.19 7.18 5.31
CA PHE A 131 2.42 7.49 4.59
C PHE A 131 3.56 6.55 4.98
N ASN A 132 4.33 6.12 3.98
CA ASN A 132 5.63 5.50 4.12
C ASN A 132 6.67 6.51 3.66
N VAL A 133 7.05 7.41 4.55
CA VAL A 133 8.01 8.47 4.22
C VAL A 133 9.42 7.88 4.23
N MET A 134 10.07 7.96 3.08
CA MET A 134 11.39 7.40 2.85
C MET A 134 12.50 8.32 3.39
N TYR A 135 13.73 7.80 3.45
CA TYR A 135 14.95 8.56 3.76
C TYR A 135 14.94 9.26 5.13
N MET A 136 14.42 8.60 6.16
CA MET A 136 14.27 9.14 7.52
C MET A 136 15.57 9.75 8.09
N SER A 137 16.74 9.23 7.72
CA SER A 137 18.04 9.77 8.14
C SER A 137 18.26 11.23 7.70
N ASN A 138 17.54 11.69 6.67
CA ASN A 138 17.69 13.03 6.12
C ASN A 138 16.68 14.04 6.72
N TRP A 139 15.63 13.59 7.41
CA TRP A 139 14.52 14.44 7.85
C TRP A 139 14.96 15.58 8.78
N LYS A 140 15.91 15.30 9.71
CA LYS A 140 16.45 16.29 10.64
C LYS A 140 17.07 17.52 9.98
N ASN A 141 17.42 17.41 8.69
CA ASN A 141 18.05 18.47 7.91
C ASN A 141 17.04 19.23 7.04
N ASP A 142 15.76 18.91 7.15
CA ASP A 142 14.68 19.52 6.35
C ASP A 142 13.56 20.06 7.27
N PRO A 143 13.75 21.29 7.82
CA PRO A 143 12.76 21.91 8.69
C PRO A 143 11.40 22.13 7.99
N SER A 144 11.39 22.37 6.68
CA SER A 144 10.14 22.56 5.93
C SER A 144 9.31 21.28 5.89
N PHE A 145 9.96 20.14 5.70
CA PHE A 145 9.31 18.84 5.76
C PHE A 145 8.79 18.53 7.17
N LEU A 146 9.56 18.82 8.23
CA LEU A 146 9.13 18.61 9.61
C LEU A 146 7.88 19.42 9.95
N ASN A 147 7.81 20.69 9.52
CA ASN A 147 6.63 21.51 9.70
C ASN A 147 5.39 20.95 8.97
N LEU A 148 5.59 20.34 7.78
CA LEU A 148 4.49 19.67 7.07
C LEU A 148 4.00 18.42 7.82
N LEU A 149 4.90 17.66 8.46
CA LEU A 149 4.52 16.52 9.27
C LEU A 149 3.71 16.92 10.50
N GLU A 150 4.10 18.01 11.19
CA GLU A 150 3.38 18.54 12.36
C GLU A 150 1.96 18.99 12.00
N GLY A 151 1.76 19.49 10.78
CA GLY A 151 0.43 19.91 10.29
C GLY A 151 -0.49 18.79 9.82
N LEU A 152 -0.09 17.51 9.93
CA LEU A 152 -0.93 16.37 9.50
C LEU A 152 -1.99 15.96 10.52
N ASP A 153 -1.85 16.36 11.77
CA ASP A 153 -2.75 15.98 12.87
C ASP A 153 -4.02 16.86 12.94
N ASP A 154 -4.13 17.87 12.07
CA ASP A 154 -5.27 18.77 11.91
C ASP A 154 -6.11 18.37 10.64
#